data_1bdda69d30792483105b3f3a71100549
#
_entry.id   1bdda69d30792483105b3f3a71100549
#
_cell.length_a   1.000
_cell.length_b   1.000
_cell.length_c   1.000
_cell.angle_alpha   90.00
_cell.angle_beta   90.00
_cell.angle_gamma   90.00
#
_symmetry.space_group_name_H-M   'P 1'
#
loop_
_entity.id
_entity.type
_entity.pdbx_description
1 polymer ?
#
loop_
_entity_poly.entity_id
_entity_poly.type
_entity_poly.pdbx_seq_one_letter_code
_entity_poly.pdbx_strand_id
1 'polypeptide(L)'
;DFDGRKELIDIVLAAGADVVGHNVETTRRITPLVRARAKYETSLATLRHIAESGVKAKSGIMVGLGESDDEILETLADLRKVGCRIVTLGQYLQPTEEHYPVAEFITPEKFEYYKAQAERLGFDYVASAPLVRSSYMAERALDKCRE
;
A
#
# COMPACT_ATOMS: atom_id res chain seq x y z
N ASP A 1 -2.42 -10.58 6.31
CA ASP A 1 -0.99 -10.97 6.39
C ASP A 1 -0.75 -12.34 7.02
N PHE A 2 -1.82 -12.99 7.49
CA PHE A 2 -1.73 -14.29 8.19
C PHE A 2 -0.68 -14.29 9.31
N ASP A 3 -0.48 -13.16 9.98
CA ASP A 3 0.58 -12.93 10.98
C ASP A 3 2.00 -13.24 10.45
N GLY A 4 2.23 -13.06 9.14
CA GLY A 4 3.49 -13.34 8.46
C GLY A 4 3.79 -14.81 8.21
N ARG A 5 2.80 -15.70 8.38
CA ARG A 5 2.97 -17.13 8.16
C ARG A 5 3.05 -17.44 6.67
N LYS A 6 4.26 -17.74 6.24
CA LYS A 6 4.58 -17.94 4.80
C LYS A 6 3.81 -19.09 4.19
N GLU A 7 3.64 -20.20 4.92
CA GLU A 7 2.89 -21.37 4.47
C GLU A 7 1.43 -21.06 4.09
N LEU A 8 0.81 -20.07 4.73
CA LEU A 8 -0.54 -19.64 4.37
C LEU A 8 -0.55 -18.68 3.17
N ILE A 9 0.48 -17.85 3.06
CA ILE A 9 0.68 -16.99 1.88
C ILE A 9 0.92 -17.85 0.65
N ASP A 10 1.73 -18.91 0.77
CA ASP A 10 2.03 -19.85 -0.32
C ASP A 10 0.78 -20.54 -0.87
N ILE A 11 -0.21 -20.86 -0.02
CA ILE A 11 -1.51 -21.39 -0.47
C ILE A 11 -2.24 -20.37 -1.37
N VAL A 12 -2.20 -19.08 -1.01
CA VAL A 12 -2.81 -18.03 -1.85
C VAL A 12 -2.05 -17.87 -3.16
N LEU A 13 -0.72 -17.89 -3.11
CA LEU A 13 0.12 -17.75 -4.30
C LEU A 13 -0.08 -18.94 -5.28
N ALA A 14 -0.24 -20.14 -4.75
CA ALA A 14 -0.50 -21.34 -5.56
C ALA A 14 -1.85 -21.31 -6.30
N ALA A 15 -2.77 -20.42 -5.93
CA ALA A 15 -4.04 -20.22 -6.65
C ALA A 15 -3.87 -19.53 -8.03
N GLY A 16 -2.67 -19.03 -8.35
CA GLY A 16 -2.33 -18.52 -9.69
C GLY A 16 -2.84 -17.11 -9.99
N ALA A 17 -2.96 -16.25 -8.99
CA ALA A 17 -3.32 -14.85 -9.20
C ALA A 17 -2.17 -14.07 -9.87
N ASP A 18 -2.50 -13.18 -10.82
CA ASP A 18 -1.51 -12.29 -11.47
C ASP A 18 -0.94 -11.23 -10.51
N VAL A 19 -1.76 -10.78 -9.57
CA VAL A 19 -1.42 -9.78 -8.56
C VAL A 19 -1.93 -10.24 -7.20
N VAL A 20 -1.09 -10.18 -6.18
CA VAL A 20 -1.50 -10.41 -4.79
C VAL A 20 -1.23 -9.15 -3.98
N GLY A 21 -2.27 -8.65 -3.31
CA GLY A 21 -2.23 -7.41 -2.54
C GLY A 21 -2.19 -7.66 -1.04
N HIS A 22 -1.37 -6.87 -0.36
CA HIS A 22 -1.43 -6.68 1.09
C HIS A 22 -1.13 -5.21 1.41
N ASN A 23 -2.08 -4.52 2.03
CA ASN A 23 -1.92 -3.09 2.34
C ASN A 23 -1.12 -2.90 3.63
N VAL A 24 -0.16 -1.96 3.60
CA VAL A 24 0.49 -1.47 4.83
C VAL A 24 -0.42 -0.49 5.58
N GLU A 25 -1.41 0.06 4.91
CA GLU A 25 -2.46 0.98 5.35
C GLU A 25 -1.97 2.38 5.71
N THR A 26 -0.84 2.52 6.39
CA THR A 26 -0.29 3.81 6.79
C THR A 26 1.21 3.69 7.08
N THR A 27 1.83 4.79 7.55
CA THR A 27 3.26 4.88 7.87
C THR A 27 3.63 4.09 9.12
N ARG A 28 4.93 3.84 9.30
CA ARG A 28 5.49 3.08 10.43
C ARG A 28 5.04 3.63 11.80
N ARG A 29 5.13 4.95 12.00
CA ARG A 29 4.75 5.61 13.25
C ARG A 29 3.25 5.54 13.54
N ILE A 30 2.42 5.68 12.52
CA ILE A 30 0.96 5.70 12.66
C ILE A 30 0.40 4.28 12.81
N THR A 31 1.05 3.26 12.24
CA THR A 31 0.56 1.88 12.25
C THR A 31 0.07 1.40 13.64
N PRO A 32 0.82 1.54 14.75
CA PRO A 32 0.35 1.07 16.06
C PRO A 32 -0.85 1.84 16.61
N LEU A 33 -1.15 3.03 16.08
CA LEU A 33 -2.28 3.85 16.50
C LEU A 33 -3.60 3.45 15.82
N VAL A 34 -3.52 2.88 14.61
CA VAL A 34 -4.70 2.58 13.78
C VAL A 34 -4.89 1.10 13.48
N ARG A 35 -3.87 0.25 13.71
CA ARG A 35 -3.91 -1.18 13.43
C ARG A 35 -3.61 -1.97 14.70
N ALA A 36 -4.64 -2.50 15.34
CA ALA A 36 -4.53 -3.15 16.65
C ALA A 36 -3.64 -4.43 16.66
N ARG A 37 -3.56 -5.15 15.54
CA ARG A 37 -2.82 -6.43 15.45
C ARG A 37 -1.71 -6.43 14.40
N ALA A 38 -1.95 -5.82 13.25
CA ALA A 38 -1.01 -5.85 12.15
C ALA A 38 0.18 -4.91 12.41
N LYS A 39 1.38 -5.42 12.18
CA LYS A 39 2.63 -4.68 12.34
C LYS A 39 3.16 -4.26 10.99
N TYR A 40 3.76 -3.09 10.92
CA TYR A 40 4.36 -2.54 9.71
C TYR A 40 5.40 -3.49 9.11
N GLU A 41 6.33 -4.01 9.93
CA GLU A 41 7.39 -4.92 9.50
C GLU A 41 6.84 -6.27 8.98
N THR A 42 5.80 -6.80 9.62
CA THR A 42 5.14 -8.03 9.17
C THR A 42 4.48 -7.81 7.81
N SER A 43 3.88 -6.64 7.59
CA SER A 43 3.30 -6.26 6.29
C SER A 43 4.36 -6.19 5.20
N LEU A 44 5.51 -5.57 5.48
CA LEU A 44 6.64 -5.53 4.54
C LEU A 44 7.21 -6.93 4.26
N ALA A 45 7.34 -7.77 5.28
CA ALA A 45 7.82 -9.15 5.11
C ALA A 45 6.85 -9.98 4.25
N THR A 46 5.55 -9.81 4.44
CA THR A 46 4.51 -10.43 3.61
C THR A 46 4.63 -10.02 2.15
N LEU A 47 4.75 -8.71 1.89
CA LEU A 47 4.92 -8.17 0.53
C LEU A 47 6.20 -8.67 -0.14
N ARG A 48 7.29 -8.74 0.63
CA ARG A 48 8.56 -9.30 0.14
C ARG A 48 8.39 -10.76 -0.28
N HIS A 49 7.76 -11.58 0.54
CA HIS A 49 7.51 -12.99 0.23
C HIS A 49 6.66 -13.17 -1.03
N ILE A 50 5.63 -12.33 -1.21
CA ILE A 50 4.82 -12.29 -2.44
C ILE A 50 5.71 -11.94 -3.64
N ALA A 51 6.53 -10.88 -3.54
CA ALA A 51 7.39 -10.45 -4.65
C ALA A 51 8.45 -11.49 -5.02
N GLU A 52 9.06 -12.15 -4.04
CA GLU A 52 10.07 -13.22 -4.23
C GLU A 52 9.47 -14.46 -4.90
N SER A 53 8.16 -14.70 -4.81
CA SER A 53 7.50 -15.80 -5.53
C SER A 53 7.34 -15.55 -7.04
N GLY A 54 7.63 -14.34 -7.51
CA GLY A 54 7.44 -13.92 -8.90
C GLY A 54 6.05 -13.34 -9.20
N VAL A 55 5.12 -13.38 -8.24
CA VAL A 55 3.81 -12.73 -8.35
C VAL A 55 3.94 -11.23 -8.09
N LYS A 56 3.19 -10.40 -8.83
CA LYS A 56 3.23 -8.95 -8.64
C LYS A 56 2.63 -8.57 -7.29
N ALA A 57 3.48 -8.02 -6.40
CA ALA A 57 3.04 -7.51 -5.12
C ALA A 57 2.42 -6.12 -5.26
N LYS A 58 1.27 -5.91 -4.63
CA LYS A 58 0.53 -4.65 -4.55
C LYS A 58 0.33 -4.23 -3.10
N SER A 59 0.41 -2.92 -2.84
CA SER A 59 0.08 -2.36 -1.53
C SER A 59 -0.76 -1.08 -1.64
N GLY A 60 -1.33 -0.66 -0.53
CA GLY A 60 -2.10 0.58 -0.40
C GLY A 60 -1.76 1.33 0.88
N ILE A 61 -1.82 2.65 0.79
CA ILE A 61 -1.61 3.60 1.88
C ILE A 61 -2.82 4.53 1.95
N MET A 62 -3.35 4.74 3.14
CA MET A 62 -4.29 5.82 3.44
C MET A 62 -3.50 7.00 3.99
N VAL A 63 -3.81 8.21 3.54
CA VAL A 63 -3.18 9.45 3.97
C VAL A 63 -4.19 10.37 4.65
N GLY A 64 -3.72 11.26 5.52
CA GLY A 64 -4.55 12.15 6.33
C GLY A 64 -4.76 11.68 7.77
N LEU A 65 -3.87 10.80 8.27
CA LEU A 65 -3.85 10.29 9.65
C LEU A 65 -2.86 11.06 10.55
N GLY A 66 -2.22 12.13 10.03
CA GLY A 66 -1.23 12.95 10.75
C GLY A 66 0.22 12.51 10.51
N GLU A 67 0.47 11.79 9.45
CA GLU A 67 1.80 11.51 8.92
C GLU A 67 2.41 12.75 8.24
N SER A 68 3.73 12.83 8.23
CA SER A 68 4.45 13.82 7.43
C SER A 68 4.71 13.32 6.00
N ASP A 69 5.05 14.25 5.10
CA ASP A 69 5.47 13.90 3.73
C ASP A 69 6.65 12.94 3.72
N ASP A 70 7.65 13.20 4.56
CA ASP A 70 8.85 12.36 4.66
C ASP A 70 8.49 10.92 5.08
N GLU A 71 7.55 10.74 6.00
CA GLU A 71 7.07 9.42 6.42
C GLU A 71 6.34 8.68 5.29
N ILE A 72 5.57 9.40 4.45
CA ILE A 72 4.93 8.82 3.27
C ILE A 72 5.99 8.39 2.25
N LEU A 73 6.98 9.25 1.97
CA LEU A 73 8.06 8.95 1.04
C LEU A 73 8.93 7.78 1.53
N GLU A 74 9.24 7.71 2.83
CA GLU A 74 9.91 6.55 3.44
C GLU A 74 9.09 5.27 3.25
N THR A 75 7.78 5.33 3.47
CA THR A 75 6.89 4.17 3.29
C THR A 75 6.87 3.70 1.85
N LEU A 76 6.81 4.63 0.87
CA LEU A 76 6.89 4.30 -0.55
C LEU A 76 8.24 3.64 -0.90
N ALA A 77 9.35 4.16 -0.36
CA ALA A 77 10.68 3.59 -0.55
C ALA A 77 10.79 2.18 0.07
N ASP A 78 10.25 1.96 1.27
CA ASP A 78 10.20 0.66 1.93
C ASP A 78 9.41 -0.36 1.10
N LEU A 79 8.25 0.04 0.57
CA LEU A 79 7.44 -0.80 -0.31
C LEU A 79 8.20 -1.19 -1.59
N ARG A 80 8.89 -0.23 -2.21
CA ARG A 80 9.70 -0.52 -3.41
C ARG A 80 10.87 -1.45 -3.11
N LYS A 81 11.55 -1.25 -1.98
CA LYS A 81 12.68 -2.07 -1.50
C LYS A 81 12.29 -3.53 -1.28
N VAL A 82 11.07 -3.82 -0.85
CA VAL A 82 10.59 -5.19 -0.69
C VAL A 82 10.01 -5.80 -1.98
N GLY A 83 10.08 -5.10 -3.12
CA GLY A 83 9.68 -5.61 -4.42
C GLY A 83 8.21 -5.31 -4.80
N CYS A 84 7.52 -4.46 -4.04
CA CYS A 84 6.16 -4.04 -4.40
C CYS A 84 6.19 -3.25 -5.72
N ARG A 85 5.34 -3.63 -6.69
CA ARG A 85 5.32 -3.03 -8.03
C ARG A 85 4.13 -2.12 -8.27
N ILE A 86 3.06 -2.28 -7.48
CA ILE A 86 1.82 -1.53 -7.61
C ILE A 86 1.51 -0.87 -6.28
N VAL A 87 1.20 0.43 -6.28
CA VAL A 87 0.80 1.14 -5.07
C VAL A 87 -0.42 2.02 -5.30
N THR A 88 -1.29 2.07 -4.30
CA THR A 88 -2.46 2.97 -4.26
C THR A 88 -2.38 3.89 -3.06
N LEU A 89 -2.67 5.19 -3.26
CA LEU A 89 -2.81 6.17 -2.18
C LEU A 89 -4.21 6.78 -2.23
N GLY A 90 -4.91 6.78 -1.11
CA GLY A 90 -6.24 7.34 -0.98
C GLY A 90 -6.42 8.09 0.33
N GLN A 91 -7.40 9.01 0.38
CA GLN A 91 -7.73 9.73 1.61
C GLN A 91 -8.29 8.77 2.67
N TYR A 92 -7.78 8.86 3.89
CA TYR A 92 -8.40 8.22 5.04
C TYR A 92 -9.75 8.91 5.34
N LEU A 93 -10.79 8.10 5.49
CA LEU A 93 -12.10 8.55 5.97
C LEU A 93 -12.44 7.77 7.22
N GLN A 94 -12.76 8.47 8.29
CA GLN A 94 -13.11 7.86 9.57
C GLN A 94 -14.41 7.05 9.43
N PRO A 95 -14.40 5.72 9.66
CA PRO A 95 -15.61 4.90 9.46
C PRO A 95 -16.70 5.16 10.51
N THR A 96 -16.32 5.35 11.77
CA THR A 96 -17.21 5.71 12.90
C THR A 96 -16.46 6.62 13.87
N GLU A 97 -17.16 7.24 14.81
CA GLU A 97 -16.56 8.11 15.83
C GLU A 97 -15.54 7.41 16.75
N GLU A 98 -15.63 6.08 16.85
CA GLU A 98 -14.70 5.27 17.64
C GLU A 98 -13.35 5.01 16.93
N HIS A 99 -13.29 5.22 15.61
CA HIS A 99 -12.06 5.04 14.83
C HIS A 99 -11.14 6.27 14.95
N TYR A 100 -9.89 6.08 14.55
CA TYR A 100 -8.91 7.15 14.55
C TYR A 100 -9.43 8.35 13.76
N PRO A 101 -9.35 9.59 14.29
CA PRO A 101 -9.91 10.76 13.62
C PRO A 101 -9.12 11.12 12.36
N VAL A 102 -9.78 11.74 11.38
CA VAL A 102 -9.11 12.37 10.25
C VAL A 102 -8.31 13.55 10.78
N ALA A 103 -6.99 13.54 10.61
CA ALA A 103 -6.11 14.63 11.00
C ALA A 103 -6.09 15.75 9.95
N GLU A 104 -6.15 15.36 8.66
CA GLU A 104 -6.10 16.30 7.54
C GLU A 104 -6.81 15.73 6.30
N PHE A 105 -7.48 16.60 5.55
CA PHE A 105 -7.94 16.29 4.19
C PHE A 105 -6.88 16.75 3.20
N ILE A 106 -6.20 15.77 2.61
CA ILE A 106 -5.09 15.99 1.69
C ILE A 106 -5.62 16.56 0.36
N THR A 107 -4.96 17.60 -0.17
CA THR A 107 -5.38 18.21 -1.43
C THR A 107 -5.08 17.34 -2.65
N PRO A 108 -5.83 17.49 -3.75
CA PRO A 108 -5.54 16.77 -5.00
C PRO A 108 -4.11 16.99 -5.50
N GLU A 109 -3.58 18.22 -5.37
CA GLU A 109 -2.21 18.57 -5.77
C GLU A 109 -1.17 17.79 -4.98
N LYS A 110 -1.46 17.52 -3.69
CA LYS A 110 -0.59 16.73 -2.83
C LYS A 110 -0.62 15.24 -3.23
N PHE A 111 -1.77 14.72 -3.63
CA PHE A 111 -1.87 13.37 -4.19
C PHE A 111 -1.07 13.24 -5.49
N GLU A 112 -1.08 14.23 -6.37
CA GLU A 112 -0.24 14.25 -7.58
C GLU A 112 1.25 14.31 -7.23
N TYR A 113 1.64 15.06 -6.20
CA TYR A 113 3.01 15.06 -5.70
C TYR A 113 3.45 13.65 -5.25
N TYR A 114 2.65 12.96 -4.42
CA TYR A 114 2.98 11.60 -3.98
C TYR A 114 3.05 10.61 -5.13
N LYS A 115 2.16 10.75 -6.12
CA LYS A 115 2.18 9.96 -7.35
C LYS A 115 3.50 10.12 -8.10
N ALA A 116 3.91 11.37 -8.34
CA ALA A 116 5.17 11.65 -9.03
C ALA A 116 6.39 11.09 -8.28
N GLN A 117 6.40 11.14 -6.94
CA GLN A 117 7.47 10.54 -6.14
C GLN A 117 7.47 9.00 -6.24
N ALA A 118 6.29 8.36 -6.16
CA ALA A 118 6.18 6.91 -6.33
C ALA A 118 6.64 6.46 -7.72
N GLU A 119 6.24 7.17 -8.78
CA GLU A 119 6.69 6.90 -10.16
C GLU A 119 8.21 7.01 -10.31
N ARG A 120 8.84 8.00 -9.67
CA ARG A 120 10.32 8.13 -9.62
C ARG A 120 11.00 6.99 -8.90
N LEU A 121 10.36 6.40 -7.89
CA LEU A 121 10.86 5.20 -7.19
C LEU A 121 10.75 3.93 -8.05
N GLY A 122 10.09 3.99 -9.20
CA GLY A 122 10.01 2.89 -10.16
C GLY A 122 8.88 1.90 -9.87
N PHE A 123 7.74 2.35 -9.30
CA PHE A 123 6.52 1.55 -9.31
C PHE A 123 5.99 1.43 -10.76
N ASP A 124 5.54 0.24 -11.14
CA ASP A 124 4.97 0.01 -12.47
C ASP A 124 3.61 0.69 -12.64
N TYR A 125 2.84 0.73 -11.56
CA TYR A 125 1.55 1.38 -11.51
C TYR A 125 1.32 2.11 -10.19
N VAL A 126 0.88 3.38 -10.29
CA VAL A 126 0.54 4.24 -9.16
C VAL A 126 -0.86 4.82 -9.37
N ALA A 127 -1.77 4.59 -8.44
CA ALA A 127 -3.03 5.30 -8.35
C ALA A 127 -3.03 6.16 -7.08
N SER A 128 -3.17 7.46 -7.21
CA SER A 128 -3.10 8.42 -6.10
C SER A 128 -4.12 9.52 -6.30
N ALA A 129 -5.16 9.54 -5.51
CA ALA A 129 -6.21 10.58 -5.50
C ALA A 129 -7.11 10.39 -4.26
N PRO A 130 -7.88 11.43 -3.85
CA PRO A 130 -8.73 11.35 -2.66
C PRO A 130 -9.68 10.15 -2.63
N LEU A 131 -10.27 9.79 -3.75
CA LEU A 131 -11.25 8.70 -3.85
C LEU A 131 -10.66 7.34 -4.26
N VAL A 132 -9.35 7.24 -4.42
CA VAL A 132 -8.69 5.96 -4.72
C VAL A 132 -8.89 4.98 -3.57
N ARG A 133 -9.17 3.73 -3.93
CA ARG A 133 -9.26 2.58 -3.03
C ARG A 133 -8.40 1.44 -3.59
N SER A 134 -8.11 0.44 -2.78
CA SER A 134 -7.23 -0.67 -3.18
C SER A 134 -7.68 -1.41 -4.44
N SER A 135 -8.98 -1.47 -4.73
CA SER A 135 -9.54 -2.09 -5.93
C SER A 135 -9.76 -1.13 -7.10
N TYR A 136 -9.45 0.17 -6.95
CA TYR A 136 -9.73 1.17 -7.96
C TYR A 136 -8.96 0.89 -9.25
N MET A 137 -9.69 0.72 -10.36
CA MET A 137 -9.14 0.45 -11.71
C MET A 137 -8.04 -0.62 -11.72
N ALA A 138 -8.28 -1.74 -11.01
CA ALA A 138 -7.28 -2.80 -10.84
C ALA A 138 -6.84 -3.42 -12.18
N GLU A 139 -7.72 -3.45 -13.19
CA GLU A 139 -7.43 -3.89 -14.56
C GLU A 139 -6.33 -3.08 -15.23
N ARG A 140 -6.26 -1.76 -15.02
CA ARG A 140 -5.22 -0.89 -15.60
C ARG A 140 -3.82 -1.21 -15.07
N ALA A 141 -3.74 -1.72 -13.85
CA ALA A 141 -2.48 -2.17 -13.28
C ALA A 141 -1.96 -3.43 -13.97
N LEU A 142 -2.86 -4.27 -14.49
CA LEU A 142 -2.49 -5.48 -15.25
C LEU A 142 -1.99 -5.11 -16.65
N ASP A 143 -2.65 -4.19 -17.33
CA ASP A 143 -2.31 -3.78 -18.71
C ASP A 143 -0.93 -3.14 -18.78
N LYS A 144 -0.63 -2.16 -17.91
CA LYS A 144 0.70 -1.52 -17.83
C LYS A 144 1.84 -2.47 -17.42
N CYS A 145 1.53 -3.59 -16.85
CA CYS A 145 2.52 -4.57 -16.44
C CYS A 145 2.78 -5.67 -17.49
N ARG A 146 2.11 -5.61 -18.65
CA ARG A 146 2.31 -6.52 -19.79
C ARG A 146 3.20 -5.95 -20.87
N GLU A 147 3.47 -4.65 -20.82
CA GLU A 147 4.44 -3.93 -21.64
C GLU A 147 5.85 -3.98 -21.03
#